data_946394363b39a80e21a80bab7e2483f3
#
_entry.id   946394363b39a80e21a80bab7e2483f3
#
_cell.length_a   1.000
_cell.length_b   1.000
_cell.length_c   1.000
_cell.angle_alpha   90.00
_cell.angle_beta   90.00
_cell.angle_gamma   90.00
#
_symmetry.space_group_name_H-M   'P 1'
#
loop_
_entity.id
_entity.type
_entity.pdbx_description
1 polymer ?
#
loop_
_entity_poly.entity_id
_entity_poly.type
_entity_poly.pdbx_seq_one_letter_code
_entity_poly.pdbx_strand_id
1 'polypeptide(L)'
;QSYMIWLPALRKIRRFAEPAHDDAWGGSDFTFGDVTLRKPFHETHELLGKETFNDCLGYIEFAEGEHTRYTKDLPKEGACGHKGKEVYKIKSATKFENWWYDERITHIDAKTFADYRSEYYKGGEKIKVIDRNWVPLGVGDDPRAVGWGYWYGKTLATGNQTWAVIPAKVNAVDDTYDDDWWSEKTLRKIKR
;
A
#
# COMPACT_ATOMS: atom_id res chain seq x y z
N GLN A 1 2.68 20.74 0.68
CA GLN A 1 3.79 19.91 1.19
C GLN A 1 4.98 19.95 0.24
N SER A 2 6.20 19.78 0.75
CA SER A 2 7.41 19.64 -0.05
C SER A 2 7.96 18.22 0.11
N TYR A 3 8.38 17.64 -0.99
CA TYR A 3 8.97 16.31 -1.02
C TYR A 3 10.47 16.43 -1.29
N MET A 4 11.27 15.64 -0.57
CA MET A 4 12.69 15.52 -0.80
C MET A 4 13.04 14.06 -1.00
N ILE A 5 13.75 13.77 -2.07
CA ILE A 5 14.22 12.42 -2.37
C ILE A 5 15.74 12.44 -2.59
N TRP A 6 16.45 11.54 -1.96
CA TRP A 6 17.84 11.25 -2.28
C TRP A 6 17.92 10.33 -3.48
N LEU A 7 18.58 10.76 -4.54
CA LEU A 7 18.81 9.97 -5.73
C LEU A 7 20.26 9.46 -5.73
N PRO A 8 20.50 8.18 -5.42
CA PRO A 8 21.84 7.61 -5.33
C PRO A 8 22.65 7.76 -6.62
N ALA A 9 22.01 7.56 -7.76
CA ALA A 9 22.65 7.69 -9.08
C ALA A 9 23.17 9.11 -9.35
N LEU A 10 22.54 10.13 -8.82
CA LEU A 10 22.93 11.54 -8.98
C LEU A 10 23.70 12.08 -7.79
N ARG A 11 23.75 11.33 -6.67
CA ARG A 11 24.30 11.77 -5.38
C ARG A 11 23.76 13.14 -4.93
N LYS A 12 22.49 13.40 -5.18
CA LYS A 12 21.83 14.69 -4.92
C LYS A 12 20.45 14.50 -4.31
N ILE A 13 20.08 15.43 -3.44
CA ILE A 13 18.70 15.60 -3.00
C ILE A 13 17.96 16.41 -4.06
N ARG A 14 16.82 15.90 -4.49
CA ARG A 14 15.87 16.64 -5.32
C ARG A 14 14.68 17.03 -4.47
N ARG A 15 14.25 18.28 -4.62
CA ARG A 15 13.01 18.80 -4.04
C ARG A 15 12.00 18.94 -5.16
N PHE A 16 10.78 18.54 -4.91
CA PHE A 16 9.68 18.72 -5.84
C PHE A 16 8.39 19.11 -5.08
N ALA A 17 7.46 19.73 -5.80
CA ALA A 17 6.15 20.03 -5.28
C ALA A 17 5.38 18.73 -4.98
N GLU A 18 4.25 18.84 -4.31
CA GLU A 18 3.35 17.72 -4.13
C GLU A 18 2.96 17.15 -5.50
N PRO A 19 3.18 15.86 -5.75
CA PRO A 19 2.80 15.22 -7.00
C PRO A 19 1.28 15.16 -7.13
N ALA A 20 0.78 14.95 -8.35
CA ALA A 20 -0.63 14.67 -8.55
C ALA A 20 -1.02 13.34 -7.88
N HIS A 21 -2.27 13.23 -7.46
CA HIS A 21 -2.75 12.03 -6.76
C HIS A 21 -2.70 10.78 -7.65
N ASP A 22 -2.85 10.93 -8.96
CA ASP A 22 -2.81 9.87 -9.96
C ASP A 22 -1.41 9.60 -10.54
N ASP A 23 -0.41 10.41 -10.19
CA ASP A 23 0.98 10.13 -10.56
C ASP A 23 1.43 8.79 -9.99
N ALA A 24 2.17 8.03 -10.82
CA ALA A 24 2.72 6.73 -10.41
C ALA A 24 3.73 6.87 -9.28
N TRP A 25 3.53 6.14 -8.20
CA TRP A 25 4.44 6.10 -7.07
C TRP A 25 5.65 5.18 -7.40
N GLY A 26 6.79 5.82 -7.64
CA GLY A 26 8.03 5.10 -7.95
C GLY A 26 7.99 4.23 -9.21
N GLY A 27 7.12 4.56 -10.19
CA GLY A 27 6.97 3.76 -11.42
C GLY A 27 6.17 2.47 -11.24
N SER A 28 5.48 2.33 -10.10
CA SER A 28 4.62 1.19 -9.77
C SER A 28 3.18 1.39 -10.25
N ASP A 29 2.34 0.35 -10.09
CA ASP A 29 0.88 0.45 -10.27
C ASP A 29 0.17 1.22 -9.15
N PHE A 30 0.88 1.56 -8.07
CA PHE A 30 0.36 2.42 -7.04
C PHE A 30 0.48 3.89 -7.46
N THR A 31 -0.49 4.70 -7.07
CA THR A 31 -0.41 6.15 -7.24
C THR A 31 0.00 6.82 -5.93
N PHE A 32 0.44 8.07 -5.99
CA PHE A 32 0.67 8.86 -4.78
C PHE A 32 -0.59 8.98 -3.93
N GLY A 33 -1.76 9.03 -4.56
CA GLY A 33 -3.05 8.98 -3.86
C GLY A 33 -3.28 7.67 -3.11
N ASP A 34 -2.88 6.54 -3.68
CA ASP A 34 -3.02 5.23 -3.03
C ASP A 34 -2.13 5.09 -1.80
N VAL A 35 -0.94 5.67 -1.83
CA VAL A 35 0.08 5.47 -0.79
C VAL A 35 0.02 6.56 0.30
N THR A 36 -0.08 7.85 -0.06
CA THR A 36 0.12 8.93 0.91
C THR A 36 -0.87 10.09 0.83
N LEU A 37 -1.31 10.49 -0.36
CA LEU A 37 -1.98 11.79 -0.54
C LEU A 37 -3.49 11.75 -0.30
N ARG A 38 -4.15 10.63 -0.55
CA ARG A 38 -5.59 10.50 -0.32
C ARG A 38 -5.89 10.64 1.17
N LYS A 39 -6.87 11.48 1.48
CA LYS A 39 -7.37 11.69 2.84
C LYS A 39 -8.83 11.25 2.93
N PRO A 40 -9.30 10.79 4.09
CA PRO A 40 -10.69 10.34 4.23
C PRO A 40 -11.72 11.39 3.79
N PHE A 41 -11.47 12.66 4.01
CA PHE A 41 -12.39 13.74 3.63
C PHE A 41 -12.44 14.04 2.12
N HIS A 42 -11.57 13.43 1.31
CA HIS A 42 -11.65 13.50 -0.15
C HIS A 42 -12.76 12.62 -0.72
N GLU A 43 -13.31 11.75 0.09
CA GLU A 43 -14.35 10.79 -0.28
C GLU A 43 -15.58 10.92 0.62
N THR A 44 -16.70 10.42 0.15
CA THR A 44 -17.85 10.03 0.99
C THR A 44 -17.76 8.55 1.26
N HIS A 45 -18.23 8.10 2.42
CA HIS A 45 -18.11 6.71 2.84
C HIS A 45 -19.47 6.14 3.21
N GLU A 46 -19.73 4.92 2.78
CA GLU A 46 -20.94 4.15 3.06
C GLU A 46 -20.55 2.76 3.55
N LEU A 47 -21.09 2.35 4.70
CA LEU A 47 -20.95 0.98 5.17
C LEU A 47 -21.97 0.09 4.46
N LEU A 48 -21.48 -0.81 3.59
CA LEU A 48 -22.33 -1.76 2.88
C LEU A 48 -22.73 -2.96 3.75
N GLY A 49 -21.99 -3.20 4.83
CA GLY A 49 -22.26 -4.30 5.77
C GLY A 49 -20.99 -5.01 6.22
N LYS A 50 -21.18 -6.19 6.76
CA LYS A 50 -20.12 -7.11 7.16
C LYS A 50 -20.19 -8.37 6.32
N GLU A 51 -19.03 -8.94 6.04
CA GLU A 51 -18.91 -10.23 5.36
C GLU A 51 -17.68 -10.99 5.86
N THR A 52 -17.56 -12.26 5.48
CA THR A 52 -16.35 -13.03 5.71
C THR A 52 -15.40 -12.85 4.51
N PHE A 53 -14.15 -12.46 4.75
CA PHE A 53 -13.14 -12.40 3.70
C PHE A 53 -12.68 -13.82 3.34
N ASN A 54 -13.03 -14.29 2.14
CA ASN A 54 -12.82 -15.68 1.74
C ASN A 54 -11.67 -15.89 0.75
N ASP A 55 -10.99 -14.82 0.36
CA ASP A 55 -9.91 -14.86 -0.63
C ASP A 55 -8.53 -14.92 0.01
N CYS A 56 -7.54 -15.36 -0.77
CA CYS A 56 -6.14 -15.04 -0.54
C CYS A 56 -5.80 -13.72 -1.21
N LEU A 57 -4.78 -13.03 -0.71
CA LEU A 57 -4.30 -11.80 -1.31
C LEU A 57 -3.49 -12.09 -2.57
N GLY A 58 -3.47 -11.13 -3.50
CA GLY A 58 -2.73 -11.22 -4.75
C GLY A 58 -1.21 -11.30 -4.53
N TYR A 59 -0.52 -11.83 -5.52
CA TYR A 59 0.94 -11.93 -5.58
C TYR A 59 1.36 -12.01 -7.05
N ILE A 60 2.66 -11.85 -7.32
CA ILE A 60 3.21 -12.08 -8.65
C ILE A 60 3.81 -13.48 -8.67
N GLU A 61 3.30 -14.31 -9.57
CA GLU A 61 3.87 -15.61 -9.84
C GLU A 61 5.08 -15.44 -10.77
N PHE A 62 6.20 -16.02 -10.39
CA PHE A 62 7.41 -16.07 -11.21
C PHE A 62 7.53 -17.43 -11.85
N ALA A 63 7.83 -17.47 -13.15
CA ALA A 63 8.12 -18.72 -13.83
C ALA A 63 9.40 -19.37 -13.26
N GLU A 64 9.52 -20.67 -13.44
CA GLU A 64 10.72 -21.40 -13.03
C GLU A 64 11.95 -20.83 -13.75
N GLY A 65 12.98 -20.47 -13.00
CA GLY A 65 14.19 -19.82 -13.50
C GLY A 65 14.16 -18.29 -13.58
N GLU A 66 13.03 -17.63 -13.38
CA GLU A 66 12.94 -16.16 -13.31
C GLU A 66 13.36 -15.57 -11.98
N HIS A 67 13.71 -16.40 -10.99
CA HIS A 67 14.16 -15.93 -9.68
C HIS A 67 15.55 -15.31 -9.76
N THR A 68 15.60 -14.01 -9.57
CA THR A 68 16.84 -13.23 -9.46
C THR A 68 17.29 -13.17 -8.00
N ARG A 69 18.48 -12.57 -7.78
CA ARG A 69 18.94 -12.27 -6.41
C ARG A 69 17.97 -11.37 -5.61
N TYR A 70 17.07 -10.66 -6.29
CA TYR A 70 16.10 -9.76 -5.66
C TYR A 70 14.77 -10.44 -5.35
N THR A 71 14.44 -11.52 -6.03
CA THR A 71 13.14 -12.21 -5.93
C THR A 71 13.22 -13.55 -5.20
N LYS A 72 14.42 -14.07 -4.96
CA LYS A 72 14.62 -15.41 -4.34
C LYS A 72 13.97 -15.57 -2.96
N ASP A 73 13.88 -14.47 -2.20
CA ASP A 73 13.36 -14.46 -0.83
C ASP A 73 11.90 -13.98 -0.76
N LEU A 74 11.25 -13.75 -1.91
CA LEU A 74 9.83 -13.38 -1.94
C LEU A 74 8.95 -14.59 -1.61
N PRO A 75 7.77 -14.37 -1.00
CA PRO A 75 6.79 -15.44 -0.82
C PRO A 75 6.46 -16.09 -2.17
N LYS A 76 6.19 -17.39 -2.16
CA LYS A 76 5.88 -18.15 -3.38
C LYS A 76 4.39 -18.20 -3.71
N GLU A 77 3.58 -17.68 -2.82
CA GLU A 77 2.13 -17.67 -2.92
C GLU A 77 1.54 -16.44 -2.24
N GLY A 78 0.29 -16.11 -2.55
CA GLY A 78 -0.46 -15.04 -1.90
C GLY A 78 -0.76 -15.37 -0.45
N ALA A 79 -0.79 -14.34 0.41
CA ALA A 79 -1.12 -14.53 1.82
C ALA A 79 -2.58 -14.90 2.00
N CYS A 80 -2.83 -16.04 2.63
CA CYS A 80 -4.17 -16.56 2.96
C CYS A 80 -4.52 -16.42 4.46
N GLY A 81 -3.64 -15.85 5.28
CA GLY A 81 -3.84 -15.69 6.72
C GLY A 81 -5.03 -14.81 7.13
N HIS A 82 -5.58 -14.04 6.20
CA HIS A 82 -6.76 -13.20 6.42
C HIS A 82 -8.08 -13.90 6.05
N LYS A 83 -8.00 -15.08 5.43
CA LYS A 83 -9.18 -15.86 5.04
C LYS A 83 -9.97 -16.30 6.28
N GLY A 84 -11.29 -16.18 6.21
CA GLY A 84 -12.19 -16.54 7.30
C GLY A 84 -12.43 -15.41 8.33
N LYS A 85 -11.76 -14.27 8.19
CA LYS A 85 -11.96 -13.12 9.09
C LYS A 85 -13.18 -12.31 8.70
N GLU A 86 -13.87 -11.78 9.71
CA GLU A 86 -14.97 -10.83 9.52
C GLU A 86 -14.40 -9.48 9.08
N VAL A 87 -14.95 -8.90 8.04
CA VAL A 87 -14.57 -7.60 7.51
C VAL A 87 -15.79 -6.68 7.34
N TYR A 88 -15.56 -5.38 7.55
CA TYR A 88 -16.46 -4.35 7.06
C TYR A 88 -16.22 -4.15 5.58
N LYS A 89 -17.30 -4.07 4.81
CA LYS A 89 -17.27 -3.70 3.39
C LYS A 89 -17.69 -2.24 3.27
N ILE A 90 -16.77 -1.39 2.85
CA ILE A 90 -16.98 0.06 2.78
C ILE A 90 -16.86 0.50 1.33
N LYS A 91 -17.90 1.19 0.85
CA LYS A 91 -17.87 1.92 -0.39
C LYS A 91 -17.40 3.35 -0.12
N SER A 92 -16.43 3.81 -0.88
CA SER A 92 -15.92 5.17 -0.83
C SER A 92 -16.02 5.80 -2.21
N ALA A 93 -16.75 6.92 -2.35
CA ALA A 93 -16.90 7.65 -3.60
C ALA A 93 -16.15 8.97 -3.53
N THR A 94 -15.41 9.31 -4.60
CA THR A 94 -14.66 10.56 -4.67
C THR A 94 -15.58 11.77 -4.72
N LYS A 95 -15.11 12.89 -4.15
CA LYS A 95 -15.75 14.21 -4.24
C LYS A 95 -15.22 15.05 -5.41
N PHE A 96 -14.29 14.52 -6.22
CA PHE A 96 -13.63 15.24 -7.29
C PHE A 96 -14.04 14.69 -8.66
N GLU A 97 -14.35 15.56 -9.61
CA GLU A 97 -14.84 15.16 -10.94
C GLU A 97 -13.80 14.41 -11.76
N ASN A 98 -12.54 14.81 -11.70
CA ASN A 98 -11.47 14.24 -12.54
C ASN A 98 -10.47 13.38 -11.74
N TRP A 99 -10.98 12.61 -10.78
CA TRP A 99 -10.18 11.69 -10.00
C TRP A 99 -9.82 10.44 -10.84
N TRP A 100 -8.78 9.70 -10.46
CA TRP A 100 -8.37 8.49 -11.21
C TRP A 100 -9.31 7.30 -11.03
N TYR A 101 -10.28 7.38 -10.11
CA TYR A 101 -11.39 6.46 -9.93
C TYR A 101 -12.65 7.25 -9.54
N ASP A 102 -13.83 6.61 -9.65
CA ASP A 102 -15.09 7.19 -9.19
C ASP A 102 -15.43 6.70 -7.79
N GLU A 103 -15.25 5.41 -7.57
CA GLU A 103 -15.49 4.76 -6.29
C GLU A 103 -14.53 3.59 -6.04
N ARG A 104 -14.42 3.19 -4.79
CA ARG A 104 -13.72 1.97 -4.40
C ARG A 104 -14.47 1.23 -3.31
N ILE A 105 -14.36 -0.09 -3.33
CA ILE A 105 -14.85 -1.00 -2.30
C ILE A 105 -13.65 -1.47 -1.50
N THR A 106 -13.68 -1.28 -0.18
CA THR A 106 -12.59 -1.68 0.70
C THR A 106 -13.09 -2.68 1.74
N HIS A 107 -12.33 -3.77 1.93
CA HIS A 107 -12.54 -4.79 2.94
C HIS A 107 -11.61 -4.53 4.12
N ILE A 108 -12.18 -4.17 5.27
CA ILE A 108 -11.46 -3.74 6.48
C ILE A 108 -11.74 -4.74 7.60
N ASP A 109 -10.71 -5.32 8.18
CA ASP A 109 -10.82 -6.24 9.32
C ASP A 109 -11.61 -5.63 10.47
N ALA A 110 -12.58 -6.36 10.99
CA ALA A 110 -13.49 -5.86 12.03
C ALA A 110 -12.82 -5.68 13.41
N LYS A 111 -11.63 -6.24 13.63
CA LYS A 111 -10.89 -6.16 14.90
C LYS A 111 -9.67 -5.25 14.83
N THR A 112 -8.88 -5.40 13.76
CA THR A 112 -7.61 -4.68 13.61
C THR A 112 -7.76 -3.36 12.85
N PHE A 113 -8.86 -3.18 12.11
CA PHE A 113 -9.10 -2.11 11.13
C PHE A 113 -8.09 -2.07 9.99
N ALA A 114 -7.34 -3.15 9.78
CA ALA A 114 -6.45 -3.32 8.65
C ALA A 114 -7.27 -3.53 7.37
N ASP A 115 -6.95 -2.81 6.30
CA ASP A 115 -7.61 -2.94 5.01
C ASP A 115 -6.91 -4.05 4.19
N TYR A 116 -7.63 -5.11 3.86
CA TYR A 116 -7.08 -6.26 3.14
C TYR A 116 -7.10 -6.07 1.64
N ARG A 117 -8.23 -5.59 1.09
CA ARG A 117 -8.42 -5.39 -0.35
C ARG A 117 -9.15 -4.09 -0.61
N SER A 118 -8.70 -3.35 -1.62
CA SER A 118 -9.42 -2.24 -2.21
C SER A 118 -9.60 -2.48 -3.71
N GLU A 119 -10.84 -2.47 -4.16
CA GLU A 119 -11.22 -2.59 -5.57
C GLU A 119 -11.67 -1.22 -6.06
N TYR A 120 -11.07 -0.74 -7.13
CA TYR A 120 -11.31 0.59 -7.70
C TYR A 120 -12.15 0.50 -8.95
N TYR A 121 -13.09 1.42 -9.10
CA TYR A 121 -14.04 1.48 -10.20
C TYR A 121 -14.02 2.85 -10.89
N LYS A 122 -14.14 2.85 -12.20
CA LYS A 122 -14.31 4.03 -13.06
C LYS A 122 -15.35 3.75 -14.11
N GLY A 123 -16.36 4.62 -14.25
CA GLY A 123 -17.47 4.39 -15.18
C GLY A 123 -18.23 3.09 -14.93
N GLY A 124 -18.26 2.60 -13.69
CA GLY A 124 -18.89 1.33 -13.32
C GLY A 124 -18.03 0.08 -13.56
N GLU A 125 -16.87 0.21 -14.20
CA GLU A 125 -15.94 -0.91 -14.46
C GLU A 125 -14.86 -0.98 -13.39
N LYS A 126 -14.50 -2.20 -12.98
CA LYS A 126 -13.38 -2.44 -12.09
C LYS A 126 -12.07 -2.22 -12.85
N ILE A 127 -11.26 -1.27 -12.40
CA ILE A 127 -10.03 -0.86 -13.09
C ILE A 127 -8.75 -1.30 -12.40
N LYS A 128 -8.78 -1.44 -11.07
CA LYS A 128 -7.60 -1.75 -10.26
C LYS A 128 -8.00 -2.51 -9.00
N VAL A 129 -7.10 -3.37 -8.55
CA VAL A 129 -7.16 -4.01 -7.22
C VAL A 129 -5.86 -3.71 -6.48
N ILE A 130 -5.97 -3.37 -5.20
CA ILE A 130 -4.83 -3.27 -4.29
C ILE A 130 -5.10 -4.15 -3.08
N ASP A 131 -4.22 -5.11 -2.84
CA ASP A 131 -4.22 -5.98 -1.67
C ASP A 131 -3.09 -5.58 -0.72
N ARG A 132 -3.35 -5.66 0.59
CA ARG A 132 -2.40 -5.34 1.65
C ARG A 132 -2.33 -6.48 2.64
N ASN A 133 -1.15 -7.09 2.74
CA ASN A 133 -0.88 -8.12 3.73
C ASN A 133 -0.38 -7.46 5.02
N TRP A 134 -1.17 -7.56 6.07
CA TRP A 134 -0.86 -7.04 7.39
C TRP A 134 -0.35 -8.16 8.29
N VAL A 135 0.74 -7.89 9.00
CA VAL A 135 1.38 -8.83 9.92
C VAL A 135 1.48 -8.22 11.32
N PRO A 136 1.33 -9.02 12.39
CA PRO A 136 1.52 -8.52 13.75
C PRO A 136 2.93 -7.99 13.96
N LEU A 137 3.06 -6.85 14.62
CA LEU A 137 4.35 -6.26 14.98
C LEU A 137 4.98 -6.87 16.24
N GLY A 138 4.21 -7.66 17.00
CA GLY A 138 4.70 -8.29 18.22
C GLY A 138 4.92 -7.32 19.39
N VAL A 139 4.24 -6.16 19.37
CA VAL A 139 4.33 -5.15 20.43
C VAL A 139 3.01 -5.03 21.17
N GLY A 140 3.06 -5.26 22.49
CA GLY A 140 1.87 -5.20 23.36
C GLY A 140 0.77 -6.19 22.98
N ASP A 141 -0.40 -6.01 23.59
CA ASP A 141 -1.58 -6.85 23.39
C ASP A 141 -2.63 -6.18 22.48
N ASP A 142 -2.34 -5.03 21.87
CA ASP A 142 -3.27 -4.35 20.97
C ASP A 142 -3.35 -5.09 19.62
N PRO A 143 -4.51 -5.63 19.24
CA PRO A 143 -4.66 -6.33 17.96
C PRO A 143 -4.46 -5.42 16.75
N ARG A 144 -4.46 -4.09 16.95
CA ARG A 144 -4.19 -3.09 15.92
C ARG A 144 -2.69 -2.85 15.69
N ALA A 145 -1.82 -3.42 16.54
CA ALA A 145 -0.37 -3.36 16.36
C ALA A 145 0.07 -4.26 15.21
N VAL A 146 -0.29 -3.85 14.00
CA VAL A 146 0.02 -4.54 12.73
C VAL A 146 0.82 -3.63 11.81
N GLY A 147 1.72 -4.22 11.05
CA GLY A 147 2.50 -3.54 10.02
C GLY A 147 2.32 -4.21 8.65
N TRP A 148 2.79 -3.56 7.61
CA TRP A 148 2.71 -4.11 6.27
C TRP A 148 3.75 -5.22 6.05
N GLY A 149 3.31 -6.39 5.62
CA GLY A 149 4.16 -7.45 5.12
C GLY A 149 4.40 -7.30 3.62
N TYR A 150 3.35 -6.98 2.85
CA TYR A 150 3.47 -6.57 1.45
C TYR A 150 2.22 -5.83 0.96
N TRP A 151 2.39 -5.11 -0.13
CA TRP A 151 1.32 -4.58 -0.97
C TRP A 151 1.39 -5.22 -2.35
N TYR A 152 0.25 -5.59 -2.88
CA TYR A 152 0.09 -6.06 -4.24
C TYR A 152 -0.90 -5.17 -4.98
N GLY A 153 -0.54 -4.69 -6.16
CA GLY A 153 -1.41 -3.90 -7.04
C GLY A 153 -1.52 -4.53 -8.41
N LYS A 154 -2.72 -4.49 -8.99
CA LYS A 154 -2.96 -4.91 -10.37
C LYS A 154 -3.87 -3.91 -11.07
N THR A 155 -3.39 -3.35 -12.19
CA THR A 155 -4.17 -2.54 -13.13
C THR A 155 -4.80 -3.45 -14.16
N LEU A 156 -6.12 -3.51 -14.21
CA LEU A 156 -6.83 -4.54 -15.01
C LEU A 156 -6.74 -4.29 -16.51
N ALA A 157 -6.78 -3.02 -16.94
CA ALA A 157 -6.74 -2.67 -18.35
C ALA A 157 -5.41 -3.05 -19.04
N THR A 158 -4.30 -2.94 -18.33
CA THR A 158 -2.96 -3.24 -18.87
C THR A 158 -2.44 -4.61 -18.44
N GLY A 159 -3.02 -5.18 -17.39
CA GLY A 159 -2.51 -6.39 -16.75
C GLY A 159 -1.24 -6.16 -15.92
N ASN A 160 -0.75 -4.92 -15.82
CA ASN A 160 0.43 -4.59 -15.02
C ASN A 160 0.22 -4.94 -13.56
N GLN A 161 1.29 -5.40 -12.92
CA GLN A 161 1.29 -5.80 -11.52
C GLN A 161 2.50 -5.23 -10.80
N THR A 162 2.30 -4.83 -9.55
CA THR A 162 3.37 -4.42 -8.64
C THR A 162 3.24 -5.18 -7.33
N TRP A 163 4.37 -5.67 -6.82
CA TRP A 163 4.45 -6.34 -5.54
C TRP A 163 5.55 -5.70 -4.69
N ALA A 164 5.15 -4.89 -3.72
CA ALA A 164 6.04 -4.21 -2.79
C ALA A 164 6.11 -5.01 -1.48
N VAL A 165 7.18 -5.77 -1.29
CA VAL A 165 7.40 -6.58 -0.09
C VAL A 165 8.19 -5.78 0.94
N ILE A 166 7.72 -5.79 2.19
CA ILE A 166 8.33 -5.09 3.31
C ILE A 166 8.85 -6.15 4.28
N PRO A 167 10.17 -6.42 4.30
CA PRO A 167 10.74 -7.41 5.23
C PRO A 167 10.52 -6.99 6.68
N ALA A 168 10.10 -7.92 7.53
CA ALA A 168 9.82 -7.65 8.95
C ALA A 168 11.00 -6.95 9.68
N LYS A 169 12.22 -7.26 9.30
CA LYS A 169 13.44 -6.65 9.88
C LYS A 169 13.60 -5.15 9.66
N VAL A 170 12.86 -4.56 8.71
CA VAL A 170 12.92 -3.11 8.45
C VAL A 170 11.79 -2.34 9.17
N ASN A 171 10.88 -3.05 9.82
CA ASN A 171 9.87 -2.44 10.67
C ASN A 171 10.53 -2.09 12.02
N ALA A 172 10.90 -0.84 12.20
CA ALA A 172 11.30 -0.33 13.50
C ALA A 172 10.05 0.11 14.26
N VAL A 173 9.91 -0.36 15.49
CA VAL A 173 8.81 0.02 16.36
C VAL A 173 9.36 1.01 17.38
N ASP A 174 8.89 2.24 17.30
CA ASP A 174 9.10 3.34 18.24
C ASP A 174 10.53 3.64 18.75
N ASP A 175 10.73 4.79 19.34
CA ASP A 175 11.81 5.28 20.19
C ASP A 175 13.24 5.30 19.62
N THR A 176 13.46 4.72 18.45
CA THR A 176 14.81 4.67 17.86
C THR A 176 15.16 5.95 17.11
N TYR A 177 14.16 6.75 16.76
CA TYR A 177 14.32 7.94 15.93
C TYR A 177 13.59 9.13 16.53
N ASP A 178 14.34 10.20 16.83
CA ASP A 178 13.80 11.49 17.23
C ASP A 178 13.41 12.36 16.02
N ASP A 179 12.82 13.52 16.26
CA ASP A 179 12.38 14.45 15.21
C ASP A 179 13.55 14.94 14.34
N ASP A 180 14.76 15.05 14.88
CA ASP A 180 15.95 15.46 14.15
C ASP A 180 16.35 14.44 13.09
N TRP A 181 15.97 13.17 13.26
CA TRP A 181 16.18 12.13 12.26
C TRP A 181 15.47 12.45 10.93
N TRP A 182 14.28 13.04 10.97
CA TRP A 182 13.45 13.36 9.82
C TRP A 182 13.81 14.71 9.17
N SER A 183 15.11 14.97 9.01
CA SER A 183 15.63 16.24 8.49
C SER A 183 16.41 16.07 7.19
N GLU A 184 16.51 17.15 6.41
CA GLU A 184 17.39 17.17 5.23
C GLU A 184 18.86 16.92 5.62
N LYS A 185 19.28 17.36 6.82
CA LYS A 185 20.63 17.14 7.37
C LYS A 185 20.92 15.64 7.51
N THR A 186 19.97 14.87 8.05
CA THR A 186 20.07 13.42 8.16
C THR A 186 20.07 12.76 6.79
N LEU A 187 19.15 13.16 5.91
CA LEU A 187 19.11 12.64 4.55
C LEU A 187 20.43 12.83 3.79
N ARG A 188 21.11 13.96 3.99
CA ARG A 188 22.46 14.22 3.42
C ARG A 188 23.56 13.33 3.99
N LYS A 189 23.39 12.82 5.22
CA LYS A 189 24.39 11.98 5.90
C LYS A 189 24.27 10.50 5.55
N ILE A 190 23.16 10.09 4.95
CA ILE A 190 22.97 8.70 4.51
C ILE A 190 23.97 8.43 3.40
N LYS A 191 25.09 7.85 3.80
CA LYS A 191 26.10 7.32 2.89
C LYS A 191 25.90 5.82 2.80
N ARG A 192 25.98 5.31 1.64
CA ARG A 192 26.12 3.86 1.45
C ARG A 192 27.59 3.50 1.44
#